data_a3255373d985a2d97f58a07865ac85c9
#
_entry.id   a3255373d985a2d97f58a07865ac85c9
#
_cell.length_a   1.000
_cell.length_b   1.000
_cell.length_c   1.000
_cell.angle_alpha   90.00
_cell.angle_beta   90.00
_cell.angle_gamma   90.00
#
_symmetry.space_group_name_H-M   'P 1'
#
loop_
_entity.id
_entity.type
_entity.pdbx_description
1 polymer ?
#
loop_
_entity_poly.entity_id
_entity_poly.type
_entity_poly.pdbx_seq_one_letter_code
_entity_poly.pdbx_strand_id
1 'polypeptide(L)'
;MDYLQILKTLVAMDTSVPPGNNYKEALDYLEPIFKGCGFQTQQIEIPTDQAEGRAERVNLICRRTNPDRPHLIFYAHIDVVPAQGWPAFKPYVEDGKLFGRGAADMKGAIPALLIALEKGRNLPFNYDVSVMITTDEEYSQGSQLKYLSQFLEQLKGAYFFNLDSNFGYVSIANLGTLQMDILVKGHSVHSGLSHLGENAVEKAVLLVEALLKLKTRVTERKSRIQTHPETGLDQMTARLNINMIQGGLKVNIVPDQCSVSIDRRLIPEENLAEARQEILDTLAGVPGVRWEIIREFTIPTLPPCKDPITDKLAGVLKEITGESGKFGEMGSGDLANIVVNEWGGHEFGMGVIRSESNIHGNNEFVYLKDIENLAEIIYRFLTT
;
A
#
# COMPACT_ATOMS: atom_id res chain seq x y z
N MET A 1 -18.30 -22.04 -7.92
CA MET A 1 -17.98 -20.63 -8.33
C MET A 1 -16.89 -20.62 -9.38
N ASP A 2 -17.10 -19.93 -10.52
CA ASP A 2 -16.07 -19.77 -11.54
C ASP A 2 -15.19 -18.56 -11.20
N TYR A 3 -14.11 -18.82 -10.46
CA TYR A 3 -13.20 -17.76 -9.98
C TYR A 3 -12.44 -17.08 -11.13
N LEU A 4 -12.14 -17.82 -12.18
CA LEU A 4 -11.43 -17.27 -13.33
C LEU A 4 -12.28 -16.23 -14.07
N GLN A 5 -13.59 -16.51 -14.20
CA GLN A 5 -14.52 -15.54 -14.77
C GLN A 5 -14.68 -14.31 -13.87
N ILE A 6 -14.72 -14.49 -12.54
CA ILE A 6 -14.76 -13.36 -11.59
C ILE A 6 -13.53 -12.48 -11.80
N LEU A 7 -12.33 -13.06 -11.78
CA LEU A 7 -11.09 -12.30 -11.98
C LEU A 7 -11.06 -11.57 -13.32
N LYS A 8 -11.41 -12.27 -14.43
CA LYS A 8 -11.48 -11.64 -15.75
C LYS A 8 -12.44 -10.46 -15.77
N THR A 9 -13.59 -10.57 -15.12
CA THR A 9 -14.58 -9.49 -15.05
C THR A 9 -14.02 -8.30 -14.29
N LEU A 10 -13.41 -8.52 -13.11
CA LEU A 10 -12.82 -7.45 -12.30
C LEU A 10 -11.66 -6.76 -13.03
N VAL A 11 -10.79 -7.52 -13.69
CA VAL A 11 -9.64 -6.96 -14.43
C VAL A 11 -10.09 -6.20 -15.68
N ALA A 12 -11.21 -6.61 -16.32
CA ALA A 12 -11.75 -5.90 -17.47
C ALA A 12 -12.38 -4.54 -17.12
N MET A 13 -12.74 -4.32 -15.86
CA MET A 13 -13.22 -3.03 -15.36
C MET A 13 -12.03 -2.11 -15.10
N ASP A 14 -11.95 -1.00 -15.85
CA ASP A 14 -10.94 0.04 -15.65
C ASP A 14 -11.28 0.85 -14.39
N THR A 15 -10.67 0.48 -13.29
CA THR A 15 -10.78 1.16 -11.99
C THR A 15 -9.55 1.99 -11.67
N SER A 16 -8.90 2.55 -12.70
CA SER A 16 -7.69 3.35 -12.52
C SER A 16 -7.93 4.60 -11.68
N VAL A 17 -6.99 4.87 -10.79
CA VAL A 17 -6.95 6.11 -10.01
C VAL A 17 -5.62 6.85 -10.23
N PRO A 18 -5.62 8.18 -10.51
CA PRO A 18 -6.78 8.97 -10.91
C PRO A 18 -7.37 8.55 -12.26
N PRO A 19 -8.66 8.81 -12.54
CA PRO A 19 -9.62 9.58 -11.74
C PRO A 19 -10.45 8.75 -10.73
N GLY A 20 -10.42 7.41 -10.76
CA GLY A 20 -11.25 6.53 -9.95
C GLY A 20 -12.59 6.21 -10.61
N ASN A 21 -12.54 5.52 -11.77
CA ASN A 21 -13.72 5.11 -12.54
C ASN A 21 -14.24 3.74 -12.10
N ASN A 22 -15.51 3.46 -12.44
CA ASN A 22 -16.13 2.13 -12.36
C ASN A 22 -16.10 1.45 -10.97
N TYR A 23 -15.88 2.19 -9.89
CA TYR A 23 -15.87 1.64 -8.54
C TYR A 23 -17.21 1.01 -8.18
N LYS A 24 -18.29 1.77 -8.39
CA LYS A 24 -19.63 1.26 -8.11
C LYS A 24 -19.98 0.02 -8.93
N GLU A 25 -19.62 -0.03 -10.21
CA GLU A 25 -19.87 -1.18 -11.09
C GLU A 25 -19.14 -2.43 -10.56
N ALA A 26 -17.90 -2.29 -10.13
CA ALA A 26 -17.11 -3.39 -9.58
C ALA A 26 -17.70 -3.89 -8.25
N LEU A 27 -18.17 -2.99 -7.38
CA LEU A 27 -18.80 -3.36 -6.12
C LEU A 27 -20.20 -3.95 -6.32
N ASP A 28 -21.01 -3.43 -7.25
CA ASP A 28 -22.30 -3.99 -7.64
C ASP A 28 -22.15 -5.42 -8.20
N TYR A 29 -21.04 -5.70 -8.86
CA TYR A 29 -20.70 -7.06 -9.31
C TYR A 29 -20.31 -7.98 -8.14
N LEU A 30 -19.51 -7.51 -7.17
CA LEU A 30 -19.03 -8.31 -6.05
C LEU A 30 -20.08 -8.56 -4.97
N GLU A 31 -20.93 -7.58 -4.69
CA GLU A 31 -21.89 -7.62 -3.58
C GLU A 31 -22.80 -8.86 -3.60
N PRO A 32 -23.48 -9.23 -4.70
CA PRO A 32 -24.32 -10.44 -4.74
C PRO A 32 -23.51 -11.73 -4.53
N ILE A 33 -22.23 -11.75 -4.88
CA ILE A 33 -21.35 -12.90 -4.68
C ILE A 33 -21.06 -13.08 -3.18
N PHE A 34 -20.73 -12.01 -2.46
CA PHE A 34 -20.58 -12.07 -1.00
C PHE A 34 -21.89 -12.45 -0.29
N LYS A 35 -23.03 -11.93 -0.73
CA LYS A 35 -24.36 -12.38 -0.22
C LYS A 35 -24.55 -13.87 -0.44
N GLY A 36 -24.16 -14.39 -1.61
CA GLY A 36 -24.16 -15.82 -1.93
C GLY A 36 -23.29 -16.66 -0.98
N CYS A 37 -22.20 -16.12 -0.47
CA CYS A 37 -21.33 -16.75 0.53
C CYS A 37 -21.90 -16.64 1.98
N GLY A 38 -23.07 -16.04 2.18
CA GLY A 38 -23.73 -15.92 3.48
C GLY A 38 -23.35 -14.68 4.29
N PHE A 39 -22.82 -13.64 3.63
CA PHE A 39 -22.48 -12.38 4.26
C PHE A 39 -23.62 -11.36 4.12
N GLN A 40 -23.84 -10.56 5.15
CA GLN A 40 -24.56 -9.31 5.06
C GLN A 40 -23.62 -8.27 4.44
N THR A 41 -24.13 -7.44 3.53
CA THR A 41 -23.31 -6.49 2.78
C THR A 41 -23.88 -5.09 2.89
N GLN A 42 -23.00 -4.10 2.86
CA GLN A 42 -23.36 -2.69 2.84
C GLN A 42 -22.35 -1.94 1.96
N GLN A 43 -22.83 -1.26 0.94
CA GLN A 43 -22.04 -0.25 0.23
C GLN A 43 -22.09 1.04 1.02
N ILE A 44 -20.93 1.69 1.15
CA ILE A 44 -20.74 2.91 1.92
C ILE A 44 -20.17 3.97 1.01
N GLU A 45 -20.99 4.97 0.73
CA GLU A 45 -20.55 6.17 -0.01
C GLU A 45 -19.78 7.10 0.94
N ILE A 46 -18.63 7.58 0.50
CA ILE A 46 -17.84 8.54 1.24
C ILE A 46 -18.43 9.93 1.00
N PRO A 47 -18.72 10.71 2.05
CA PRO A 47 -19.24 12.07 1.92
C PRO A 47 -18.31 12.95 1.08
N THR A 48 -18.88 13.84 0.29
CA THR A 48 -18.15 14.68 -0.68
C THR A 48 -17.07 15.54 -0.03
N ASP A 49 -17.29 16.01 1.20
CA ASP A 49 -16.33 16.75 2.00
C ASP A 49 -15.13 15.90 2.49
N GLN A 50 -15.25 14.57 2.47
CA GLN A 50 -14.20 13.61 2.83
C GLN A 50 -13.61 12.89 1.61
N ALA A 51 -14.19 13.13 0.43
CA ALA A 51 -13.73 12.54 -0.84
C ALA A 51 -12.57 13.31 -1.48
N GLU A 52 -12.02 14.33 -0.82
CA GLU A 52 -10.86 15.11 -1.27
C GLU A 52 -10.97 15.64 -2.71
N GLY A 53 -12.17 16.10 -3.08
CA GLY A 53 -12.47 16.65 -4.41
C GLY A 53 -12.62 15.62 -5.52
N ARG A 54 -12.65 14.35 -5.19
CA ARG A 54 -12.81 13.24 -6.14
C ARG A 54 -14.29 12.87 -6.30
N ALA A 55 -14.65 12.42 -7.51
CA ALA A 55 -16.00 11.92 -7.78
C ALA A 55 -16.23 10.58 -7.08
N GLU A 56 -17.44 10.11 -7.03
CA GLU A 56 -17.98 8.89 -6.44
C GLU A 56 -16.97 7.95 -5.77
N ARG A 57 -17.00 7.93 -4.42
CA ARG A 57 -16.20 7.07 -3.59
C ARG A 57 -17.11 6.14 -2.83
N VAL A 58 -17.09 4.90 -3.22
CA VAL A 58 -17.92 3.86 -2.60
C VAL A 58 -17.04 2.66 -2.23
N ASN A 59 -17.30 2.12 -1.04
CA ASN A 59 -16.60 0.95 -0.50
C ASN A 59 -17.65 -0.11 -0.14
N LEU A 60 -17.25 -1.38 -0.04
CA LEU A 60 -18.14 -2.46 0.34
C LEU A 60 -17.66 -3.11 1.65
N ILE A 61 -18.53 -3.15 2.65
CA ILE A 61 -18.32 -3.91 3.87
C ILE A 61 -19.24 -5.13 3.86
N CYS A 62 -18.66 -6.31 4.09
CA CYS A 62 -19.37 -7.57 4.21
C CYS A 62 -19.12 -8.15 5.60
N ARG A 63 -20.17 -8.68 6.26
CA ARG A 63 -20.10 -9.21 7.62
C ARG A 63 -20.77 -10.56 7.73
N ARG A 64 -20.10 -11.49 8.41
CA ARG A 64 -20.66 -12.76 8.85
C ARG A 64 -20.39 -12.90 10.35
N THR A 65 -21.34 -12.43 11.14
CA THR A 65 -21.18 -12.24 12.58
C THR A 65 -21.09 -13.55 13.35
N ASN A 66 -20.08 -13.64 14.21
CA ASN A 66 -19.91 -14.68 15.23
C ASN A 66 -19.30 -14.02 16.49
N PRO A 67 -20.09 -13.31 17.31
CA PRO A 67 -19.61 -12.39 18.34
C PRO A 67 -18.81 -13.04 19.47
N ASP A 68 -18.88 -14.36 19.60
CA ASP A 68 -18.13 -15.13 20.60
C ASP A 68 -16.70 -15.47 20.14
N ARG A 69 -16.32 -15.01 18.95
CA ARG A 69 -15.02 -15.29 18.33
C ARG A 69 -14.20 -14.01 18.11
N PRO A 70 -12.86 -14.11 18.05
CA PRO A 70 -12.03 -12.98 17.70
C PRO A 70 -12.41 -12.40 16.34
N HIS A 71 -12.45 -11.06 16.22
CA HIS A 71 -12.80 -10.40 14.96
C HIS A 71 -11.62 -10.45 13.99
N LEU A 72 -11.87 -10.94 12.78
CA LEU A 72 -10.94 -10.99 11.66
C LEU A 72 -11.51 -10.20 10.48
N ILE A 73 -10.77 -9.21 10.02
CA ILE A 73 -11.16 -8.35 8.92
C ILE A 73 -10.22 -8.60 7.75
N PHE A 74 -10.74 -9.12 6.64
CA PHE A 74 -10.01 -9.17 5.39
C PHE A 74 -10.07 -7.81 4.70
N TYR A 75 -8.92 -7.31 4.30
CA TYR A 75 -8.79 -6.07 3.56
C TYR A 75 -8.38 -6.36 2.12
N ALA A 76 -9.04 -5.68 1.18
CA ALA A 76 -8.70 -5.67 -0.24
C ALA A 76 -9.11 -4.34 -0.87
N HIS A 77 -8.44 -3.93 -1.96
CA HIS A 77 -8.86 -2.80 -2.77
C HIS A 77 -9.14 -3.21 -4.22
N ILE A 78 -9.94 -2.40 -4.93
CA ILE A 78 -10.33 -2.69 -6.33
C ILE A 78 -9.75 -1.69 -7.32
N ASP A 79 -9.24 -0.57 -6.87
CA ASP A 79 -8.58 0.41 -7.71
C ASP A 79 -7.22 -0.09 -8.18
N VAL A 80 -6.70 0.55 -9.21
CA VAL A 80 -5.43 0.19 -9.82
C VAL A 80 -4.71 1.45 -10.32
N VAL A 81 -3.38 1.41 -10.42
CA VAL A 81 -2.64 2.48 -11.09
C VAL A 81 -2.99 2.56 -12.59
N PRO A 82 -2.96 3.76 -13.19
CA PRO A 82 -3.22 3.91 -14.62
C PRO A 82 -2.28 3.06 -15.48
N ALA A 83 -2.77 2.58 -16.62
CA ALA A 83 -2.00 1.79 -17.57
C ALA A 83 -1.90 2.51 -18.92
N GLN A 84 -0.72 2.47 -19.53
CA GLN A 84 -0.47 3.08 -20.84
C GLN A 84 0.35 2.13 -21.73
N GLY A 85 0.05 2.15 -23.03
CA GLY A 85 0.87 1.45 -24.02
C GLY A 85 0.63 -0.05 -24.18
N TRP A 86 -0.35 -0.63 -23.46
CA TRP A 86 -0.72 -2.05 -23.57
C TRP A 86 -2.22 -2.27 -23.26
N PRO A 87 -2.83 -3.41 -23.69
CA PRO A 87 -4.26 -3.67 -23.51
C PRO A 87 -4.60 -4.14 -22.09
N ALA A 88 -4.30 -3.32 -21.08
CA ALA A 88 -4.32 -3.63 -19.66
C ALA A 88 -5.65 -4.18 -19.12
N PHE A 89 -6.78 -3.73 -19.68
CA PHE A 89 -8.14 -4.12 -19.29
C PHE A 89 -8.79 -5.13 -20.27
N LYS A 90 -7.94 -5.86 -21.03
CA LYS A 90 -8.36 -7.01 -21.86
C LYS A 90 -7.69 -8.27 -21.33
N PRO A 91 -8.18 -8.83 -20.19
CA PRO A 91 -7.50 -9.94 -19.54
C PRO A 91 -7.47 -11.19 -20.42
N TYR A 92 -6.32 -11.86 -20.43
CA TYR A 92 -6.14 -13.14 -21.11
C TYR A 92 -5.36 -14.11 -20.24
N VAL A 93 -5.48 -15.39 -20.52
CA VAL A 93 -4.77 -16.46 -19.82
C VAL A 93 -3.75 -17.08 -20.75
N GLU A 94 -2.52 -17.21 -20.30
CA GLU A 94 -1.43 -17.87 -20.98
C GLU A 94 -0.50 -18.51 -19.95
N ASP A 95 -0.04 -19.71 -20.18
CA ASP A 95 0.95 -20.46 -19.36
C ASP A 95 0.63 -20.46 -17.84
N GLY A 96 -0.65 -20.65 -17.48
CA GLY A 96 -1.08 -20.70 -16.08
C GLY A 96 -1.13 -19.34 -15.37
N LYS A 97 -1.03 -18.25 -16.14
CA LYS A 97 -1.08 -16.87 -15.66
C LYS A 97 -2.28 -16.15 -16.24
N LEU A 98 -2.87 -15.23 -15.46
CA LEU A 98 -3.82 -14.26 -16.00
C LEU A 98 -3.13 -12.91 -16.07
N PHE A 99 -3.10 -12.33 -17.26
CA PHE A 99 -2.53 -11.02 -17.55
C PHE A 99 -3.60 -9.93 -17.56
N GLY A 100 -3.28 -8.78 -16.95
CA GLY A 100 -4.11 -7.58 -16.93
C GLY A 100 -3.74 -6.68 -15.76
N ARG A 101 -4.03 -5.38 -15.82
CA ARG A 101 -3.81 -4.42 -14.75
C ARG A 101 -4.68 -4.78 -13.54
N GLY A 102 -4.06 -4.83 -12.35
CA GLY A 102 -4.74 -5.25 -11.13
C GLY A 102 -4.85 -6.77 -10.98
N ALA A 103 -4.28 -7.58 -11.90
CA ALA A 103 -4.34 -9.02 -11.78
C ALA A 103 -3.60 -9.54 -10.55
N ALA A 104 -2.45 -8.96 -10.23
CA ALA A 104 -1.67 -9.28 -9.03
C ALA A 104 -1.92 -8.27 -7.91
N ASP A 105 -2.01 -7.00 -8.24
CA ASP A 105 -2.15 -5.87 -7.34
C ASP A 105 -3.50 -5.18 -7.57
N MET A 106 -4.55 -5.58 -6.76
CA MET A 106 -4.61 -6.79 -5.94
C MET A 106 -5.88 -7.62 -6.23
N LYS A 107 -6.57 -7.37 -7.38
CA LYS A 107 -7.86 -8.01 -7.70
C LYS A 107 -7.80 -9.55 -7.69
N GLY A 108 -6.62 -10.15 -7.91
CA GLY A 108 -6.42 -11.60 -7.90
C GLY A 108 -6.66 -12.29 -6.56
N ALA A 109 -6.45 -11.58 -5.46
CA ALA A 109 -6.71 -12.12 -4.13
C ALA A 109 -8.21 -12.16 -3.77
N ILE A 110 -9.04 -11.32 -4.41
CA ILE A 110 -10.50 -11.30 -4.16
C ILE A 110 -11.17 -12.64 -4.52
N PRO A 111 -10.97 -13.24 -5.72
CA PRO A 111 -11.47 -14.57 -6.03
C PRO A 111 -10.96 -15.65 -5.06
N ALA A 112 -9.71 -15.59 -4.62
CA ALA A 112 -9.19 -16.54 -3.64
C ALA A 112 -9.98 -16.49 -2.32
N LEU A 113 -10.25 -15.29 -1.81
CA LEU A 113 -11.11 -15.09 -0.66
C LEU A 113 -12.52 -15.65 -0.90
N LEU A 114 -13.15 -15.32 -2.03
CA LEU A 114 -14.52 -15.77 -2.36
C LEU A 114 -14.62 -17.30 -2.45
N ILE A 115 -13.63 -18.00 -3.01
CA ILE A 115 -13.56 -19.47 -3.03
C ILE A 115 -13.54 -20.02 -1.60
N ALA A 116 -12.68 -19.46 -0.74
CA ALA A 116 -12.55 -19.89 0.64
C ALA A 116 -13.85 -19.70 1.43
N LEU A 117 -14.50 -18.55 1.26
CA LEU A 117 -15.76 -18.22 1.93
C LEU A 117 -16.92 -19.10 1.44
N GLU A 118 -17.00 -19.38 0.13
CA GLU A 118 -18.01 -20.28 -0.44
C GLU A 118 -17.82 -21.72 0.08
N LYS A 119 -16.57 -22.22 0.04
CA LYS A 119 -16.21 -23.55 0.55
C LYS A 119 -16.56 -23.70 2.04
N GLY A 120 -16.34 -22.65 2.84
CA GLY A 120 -16.64 -22.59 4.25
C GLY A 120 -18.07 -22.14 4.60
N ARG A 121 -18.95 -21.93 3.61
CA ARG A 121 -20.27 -21.31 3.80
C ARG A 121 -21.12 -21.95 4.90
N ASN A 122 -21.12 -23.26 4.97
CA ASN A 122 -21.94 -24.05 5.90
C ASN A 122 -21.17 -24.51 7.14
N LEU A 123 -19.92 -24.05 7.33
CA LEU A 123 -19.08 -24.41 8.46
C LEU A 123 -19.00 -23.25 9.46
N PRO A 124 -18.83 -23.53 10.75
CA PRO A 124 -18.48 -22.47 11.70
C PRO A 124 -17.06 -22.00 11.43
N PHE A 125 -16.86 -20.69 11.32
CA PHE A 125 -15.53 -20.11 11.31
C PHE A 125 -15.03 -19.91 12.74
N ASN A 126 -13.70 -19.99 12.92
CA ASN A 126 -13.05 -19.73 14.21
C ASN A 126 -12.96 -18.23 14.53
N TYR A 127 -13.50 -17.39 13.67
CA TYR A 127 -13.47 -15.94 13.74
C TYR A 127 -14.85 -15.34 13.48
N ASP A 128 -15.06 -14.15 14.03
CA ASP A 128 -16.09 -13.21 13.56
C ASP A 128 -15.51 -12.52 12.31
N VAL A 129 -16.10 -12.74 11.12
CA VAL A 129 -15.45 -12.37 9.86
C VAL A 129 -16.12 -11.17 9.22
N SER A 130 -15.30 -10.15 8.96
CA SER A 130 -15.66 -9.04 8.08
C SER A 130 -14.75 -9.00 6.86
N VAL A 131 -15.21 -8.39 5.78
CA VAL A 131 -14.43 -8.09 4.57
C VAL A 131 -14.63 -6.62 4.23
N MET A 132 -13.55 -5.92 3.98
CA MET A 132 -13.51 -4.56 3.46
C MET A 132 -13.00 -4.62 2.02
N ILE A 133 -13.83 -4.23 1.06
CA ILE A 133 -13.39 -3.97 -0.31
C ILE A 133 -13.37 -2.45 -0.48
N THR A 134 -12.18 -1.91 -0.56
CA THR A 134 -11.95 -0.46 -0.56
C THR A 134 -11.57 0.08 -1.95
N THR A 135 -11.48 1.40 -2.03
CA THR A 135 -11.07 2.15 -3.23
C THR A 135 -10.01 3.17 -2.86
N ASP A 136 -9.22 3.60 -3.86
CA ASP A 136 -8.17 4.63 -3.77
C ASP A 136 -6.95 4.28 -2.92
N GLU A 137 -6.64 3.01 -2.75
CA GLU A 137 -5.39 2.60 -2.12
C GLU A 137 -4.20 3.19 -2.89
N GLU A 138 -4.22 3.06 -4.20
CA GLU A 138 -3.15 3.47 -5.14
C GLU A 138 -2.96 5.00 -5.25
N TYR A 139 -3.79 5.78 -4.57
CA TYR A 139 -3.67 7.24 -4.56
C TYR A 139 -3.54 7.82 -3.15
N SER A 140 -4.48 7.56 -2.27
CA SER A 140 -4.54 7.84 -0.83
C SER A 140 -5.94 7.54 -0.31
N GLN A 141 -6.07 6.73 0.70
CA GLN A 141 -7.37 6.34 1.29
C GLN A 141 -7.48 6.62 2.80
N GLY A 142 -6.50 7.28 3.40
CA GLY A 142 -6.47 7.47 4.86
C GLY A 142 -7.75 8.09 5.44
N SER A 143 -8.32 9.11 4.79
CA SER A 143 -9.60 9.73 5.21
C SER A 143 -10.79 8.78 5.07
N GLN A 144 -10.82 7.97 4.01
CA GLN A 144 -11.87 6.98 3.77
C GLN A 144 -11.86 5.88 4.81
N LEU A 145 -10.69 5.31 5.12
CA LEU A 145 -10.57 4.29 6.15
C LEU A 145 -11.05 4.81 7.52
N LYS A 146 -10.74 6.05 7.87
CA LYS A 146 -11.28 6.72 9.07
C LYS A 146 -12.80 6.77 9.06
N TYR A 147 -13.39 7.14 7.94
CA TYR A 147 -14.85 7.16 7.80
C TYR A 147 -15.45 5.76 7.89
N LEU A 148 -14.83 4.76 7.23
CA LEU A 148 -15.28 3.37 7.25
C LEU A 148 -15.25 2.74 8.64
N SER A 149 -14.40 3.21 9.55
CA SER A 149 -14.35 2.72 10.94
C SER A 149 -15.69 2.78 11.67
N GLN A 150 -16.57 3.71 11.30
CA GLN A 150 -17.90 3.89 11.90
C GLN A 150 -18.86 2.72 11.58
N PHE A 151 -18.55 1.93 10.56
CA PHE A 151 -19.34 0.80 10.09
C PHE A 151 -18.76 -0.55 10.50
N LEU A 152 -17.63 -0.53 11.19
CA LEU A 152 -16.96 -1.71 11.72
C LEU A 152 -17.08 -1.73 13.25
N GLU A 153 -17.47 -2.85 13.81
CA GLU A 153 -17.55 -3.03 15.25
C GLU A 153 -16.28 -3.72 15.78
N GLN A 154 -15.97 -3.52 17.07
CA GLN A 154 -14.91 -4.22 17.78
C GLN A 154 -13.53 -4.15 17.09
N LEU A 155 -13.15 -2.97 16.62
CA LEU A 155 -11.85 -2.76 15.94
C LEU A 155 -10.65 -2.94 16.87
N LYS A 156 -10.81 -2.57 18.15
CA LYS A 156 -9.74 -2.72 19.13
C LYS A 156 -9.41 -4.19 19.38
N GLY A 157 -8.17 -4.55 19.06
CA GLY A 157 -7.69 -5.93 19.15
C GLY A 157 -8.17 -6.83 18.00
N ALA A 158 -8.84 -6.29 16.98
CA ALA A 158 -9.19 -7.03 15.79
C ALA A 158 -7.94 -7.40 14.97
N TYR A 159 -8.04 -8.49 14.26
CA TYR A 159 -7.04 -8.94 13.30
C TYR A 159 -7.39 -8.41 11.92
N PHE A 160 -6.41 -7.80 11.25
CA PHE A 160 -6.52 -7.34 9.87
C PHE A 160 -5.65 -8.21 8.98
N PHE A 161 -6.29 -9.01 8.14
CA PHE A 161 -5.62 -9.81 7.14
C PHE A 161 -5.57 -9.02 5.83
N ASN A 162 -4.43 -8.40 5.58
CA ASN A 162 -4.20 -7.64 4.37
C ASN A 162 -3.94 -8.59 3.19
N LEU A 163 -4.84 -8.58 2.20
CA LEU A 163 -4.73 -9.40 0.99
C LEU A 163 -3.91 -8.71 -0.12
N ASP A 164 -3.64 -7.41 0.04
CA ASP A 164 -2.70 -6.66 -0.77
C ASP A 164 -1.27 -6.92 -0.25
N SER A 165 -0.74 -8.07 -0.58
CA SER A 165 0.53 -8.56 -0.06
C SER A 165 1.15 -9.63 -0.96
N ASN A 166 2.39 -9.99 -0.66
CA ASN A 166 3.10 -11.03 -1.40
C ASN A 166 2.56 -12.44 -1.09
N PHE A 167 2.75 -13.35 -2.04
CA PHE A 167 2.53 -14.78 -1.87
C PHE A 167 3.80 -15.49 -1.39
N GLY A 168 3.64 -16.59 -0.63
CA GLY A 168 4.75 -17.47 -0.23
C GLY A 168 5.29 -17.22 1.18
N TYR A 169 4.83 -16.16 1.85
CA TYR A 169 5.18 -15.87 3.25
C TYR A 169 4.11 -15.00 3.92
N VAL A 170 4.20 -14.86 5.24
CA VAL A 170 3.35 -13.95 6.01
C VAL A 170 4.05 -12.62 6.17
N SER A 171 3.48 -11.55 5.63
CA SER A 171 3.89 -10.19 5.93
C SER A 171 3.50 -9.82 7.35
N ILE A 172 4.46 -9.30 8.13
CA ILE A 172 4.24 -8.98 9.55
C ILE A 172 4.60 -7.55 9.93
N ALA A 173 5.22 -6.80 9.03
CA ALA A 173 5.65 -5.43 9.27
C ALA A 173 5.86 -4.69 7.95
N ASN A 174 5.65 -3.36 7.93
CA ASN A 174 5.89 -2.52 6.77
C ASN A 174 6.78 -1.33 7.12
N LEU A 175 7.48 -0.79 6.11
CA LEU A 175 8.18 0.49 6.27
C LEU A 175 7.16 1.63 6.43
N GLY A 176 7.55 2.65 7.18
CA GLY A 176 6.89 3.95 7.14
C GLY A 176 7.40 4.79 5.96
N THR A 177 6.66 5.84 5.64
CA THR A 177 6.99 6.79 4.57
C THR A 177 6.94 8.21 5.09
N LEU A 178 7.93 9.02 4.71
CA LEU A 178 7.94 10.46 4.85
C LEU A 178 8.42 11.06 3.53
N GLN A 179 7.52 11.66 2.79
CA GLN A 179 7.84 12.38 1.55
C GLN A 179 7.78 13.89 1.80
N MET A 180 8.73 14.63 1.28
CA MET A 180 8.75 16.08 1.37
C MET A 180 9.14 16.71 0.04
N ASP A 181 8.43 17.79 -0.34
CA ASP A 181 8.84 18.70 -1.39
C ASP A 181 9.39 19.97 -0.74
N ILE A 182 10.65 20.24 -1.00
CA ILE A 182 11.44 21.34 -0.42
C ILE A 182 11.63 22.40 -1.49
N LEU A 183 11.07 23.59 -1.30
CA LEU A 183 11.28 24.73 -2.19
C LEU A 183 12.48 25.55 -1.71
N VAL A 184 13.53 25.62 -2.51
CA VAL A 184 14.70 26.48 -2.30
C VAL A 184 14.47 27.80 -2.99
N LYS A 185 14.71 28.91 -2.27
CA LYS A 185 14.49 30.28 -2.73
C LYS A 185 15.78 30.98 -3.09
N GLY A 186 15.75 31.70 -4.18
CA GLY A 186 16.82 32.54 -4.68
C GLY A 186 16.37 33.95 -5.01
N HIS A 187 17.08 34.58 -5.94
CA HIS A 187 16.75 35.88 -6.52
C HIS A 187 17.13 35.92 -7.99
N SER A 188 16.16 36.11 -8.88
CA SER A 188 16.37 36.05 -10.33
C SER A 188 16.99 37.33 -10.87
N VAL A 189 17.99 37.14 -11.72
CA VAL A 189 18.64 38.21 -12.51
C VAL A 189 19.11 37.65 -13.84
N HIS A 190 19.46 38.53 -14.77
CA HIS A 190 20.15 38.11 -15.98
C HIS A 190 21.53 37.50 -15.63
N SER A 191 21.92 36.39 -16.27
CA SER A 191 23.15 35.66 -15.92
C SER A 191 24.45 36.51 -15.97
N GLY A 192 24.49 37.51 -16.86
CA GLY A 192 25.62 38.48 -16.90
C GLY A 192 25.69 39.37 -15.65
N LEU A 193 24.66 39.43 -14.82
CA LEU A 193 24.58 40.16 -13.55
C LEU A 193 24.45 39.23 -12.33
N SER A 194 24.92 38.00 -12.45
CA SER A 194 24.77 36.95 -11.43
C SER A 194 25.21 37.36 -10.02
N HIS A 195 26.16 38.29 -9.92
CA HIS A 195 26.65 38.84 -8.65
C HIS A 195 25.60 39.65 -7.87
N LEU A 196 24.46 40.04 -8.51
CA LEU A 196 23.31 40.69 -7.90
C LEU A 196 22.15 39.72 -7.57
N GLY A 197 22.26 38.46 -7.99
CA GLY A 197 21.25 37.44 -7.81
C GLY A 197 21.66 36.38 -6.80
N GLU A 198 20.70 35.50 -6.52
CA GLU A 198 20.91 34.27 -5.75
C GLU A 198 20.41 33.08 -6.55
N ASN A 199 21.29 32.17 -6.95
CA ASN A 199 20.93 31.02 -7.76
C ASN A 199 20.32 29.91 -6.89
N ALA A 200 19.00 29.70 -7.01
CA ALA A 200 18.27 28.69 -6.25
C ALA A 200 18.73 27.26 -6.59
N VAL A 201 19.16 26.99 -7.84
CA VAL A 201 19.68 25.67 -8.24
C VAL A 201 21.02 25.39 -7.57
N GLU A 202 21.95 26.34 -7.54
CA GLU A 202 23.23 26.18 -6.84
C GLU A 202 23.01 25.99 -5.32
N LYS A 203 22.07 26.72 -4.73
CA LYS A 203 21.66 26.55 -3.33
C LYS A 203 21.02 25.17 -3.07
N ALA A 204 20.21 24.68 -3.99
CA ALA A 204 19.61 23.34 -3.88
C ALA A 204 20.68 22.23 -3.90
N VAL A 205 21.76 22.39 -4.69
CA VAL A 205 22.88 21.45 -4.69
C VAL A 205 23.52 21.34 -3.30
N LEU A 206 23.66 22.43 -2.56
CA LEU A 206 24.20 22.40 -1.19
C LEU A 206 23.27 21.62 -0.22
N LEU A 207 21.94 21.79 -0.33
CA LEU A 207 21.00 20.99 0.43
C LEU A 207 21.06 19.51 0.06
N VAL A 208 21.13 19.21 -1.24
CA VAL A 208 21.27 17.83 -1.73
C VAL A 208 22.54 17.18 -1.19
N GLU A 209 23.68 17.89 -1.16
CA GLU A 209 24.93 17.37 -0.57
C GLU A 209 24.75 17.02 0.92
N ALA A 210 24.07 17.87 1.69
CA ALA A 210 23.78 17.60 3.10
C ALA A 210 22.86 16.39 3.26
N LEU A 211 21.80 16.28 2.43
CA LEU A 211 20.88 15.15 2.42
C LEU A 211 21.56 13.84 2.02
N LEU A 212 22.54 13.86 1.10
CA LEU A 212 23.33 12.68 0.74
C LEU A 212 24.20 12.18 1.89
N LYS A 213 24.76 13.10 2.71
CA LYS A 213 25.47 12.72 3.95
C LYS A 213 24.51 12.10 4.97
N LEU A 214 23.29 12.64 5.09
CA LEU A 214 22.24 12.03 5.92
C LEU A 214 21.85 10.65 5.37
N LYS A 215 21.65 10.51 4.06
CA LYS A 215 21.33 9.23 3.40
C LYS A 215 22.31 8.13 3.80
N THR A 216 23.61 8.40 3.83
CA THR A 216 24.62 7.42 4.24
C THR A 216 24.34 6.89 5.64
N ARG A 217 24.09 7.77 6.62
CA ARG A 217 23.76 7.36 7.99
C ARG A 217 22.43 6.63 8.11
N VAL A 218 21.43 7.06 7.33
CA VAL A 218 20.10 6.43 7.32
C VAL A 218 20.19 5.00 6.78
N THR A 219 20.92 4.76 5.70
CA THR A 219 21.00 3.43 5.07
C THR A 219 21.79 2.40 5.90
N GLU A 220 22.52 2.82 6.92
CA GLU A 220 23.17 1.93 7.90
C GLU A 220 22.18 1.37 8.92
N ARG A 221 21.00 1.98 9.08
CA ARG A 221 19.97 1.55 10.03
C ARG A 221 19.23 0.34 9.50
N LYS A 222 19.28 -0.73 10.28
CA LYS A 222 18.65 -2.01 9.98
C LYS A 222 17.67 -2.39 11.07
N SER A 223 16.53 -2.92 10.69
CA SER A 223 15.55 -3.51 11.59
C SER A 223 16.03 -4.86 12.12
N ARG A 224 15.42 -5.33 13.21
CA ARG A 224 15.56 -6.72 13.67
C ARG A 224 14.69 -7.69 12.86
N ILE A 225 13.82 -7.17 11.98
CA ILE A 225 12.89 -7.95 11.17
C ILE A 225 13.58 -8.32 9.87
N GLN A 226 13.55 -9.60 9.53
CA GLN A 226 14.06 -10.11 8.27
C GLN A 226 13.15 -9.69 7.11
N THR A 227 13.72 -9.51 5.93
CA THR A 227 13.00 -9.38 4.67
C THR A 227 13.01 -10.71 3.91
N HIS A 228 12.06 -10.90 2.99
CA HIS A 228 12.10 -12.07 2.12
C HIS A 228 13.40 -12.08 1.28
N PRO A 229 14.03 -13.24 1.07
CA PRO A 229 15.32 -13.33 0.34
C PRO A 229 15.32 -12.71 -1.05
N GLU A 230 14.18 -12.69 -1.75
CA GLU A 230 14.03 -12.05 -3.06
C GLU A 230 14.31 -10.54 -3.06
N THR A 231 14.23 -9.88 -1.92
CA THR A 231 14.60 -8.46 -1.80
C THR A 231 16.10 -8.21 -1.94
N GLY A 232 16.93 -9.25 -1.85
CA GLY A 232 18.37 -9.16 -1.79
C GLY A 232 18.92 -8.56 -0.48
N LEU A 233 18.08 -8.44 0.55
CA LEU A 233 18.41 -7.89 1.86
C LEU A 233 18.13 -8.93 2.95
N ASP A 234 18.99 -9.00 3.96
CA ASP A 234 18.75 -9.88 5.12
C ASP A 234 17.68 -9.30 6.06
N GLN A 235 17.62 -7.98 6.17
CA GLN A 235 16.77 -7.25 7.13
C GLN A 235 16.16 -6.02 6.49
N MET A 236 14.98 -5.61 6.97
CA MET A 236 14.40 -4.31 6.59
C MET A 236 15.43 -3.21 6.88
N THR A 237 15.59 -2.30 5.93
CA THR A 237 16.62 -1.26 5.98
C THR A 237 15.99 0.09 5.66
N ALA A 238 16.32 1.09 6.48
CA ALA A 238 15.88 2.45 6.24
C ALA A 238 16.43 3.01 4.92
N ARG A 239 15.69 3.91 4.27
CA ARG A 239 16.05 4.54 3.00
C ARG A 239 15.82 6.04 3.04
N LEU A 240 16.67 6.78 2.34
CA LEU A 240 16.45 8.19 2.01
C LEU A 240 16.86 8.37 0.55
N ASN A 241 15.91 8.80 -0.28
CA ASN A 241 16.15 9.05 -1.69
C ASN A 241 15.81 10.50 -2.04
N ILE A 242 16.59 11.08 -2.93
CA ILE A 242 16.29 12.36 -3.55
C ILE A 242 15.82 12.01 -4.95
N ASN A 243 14.51 12.09 -5.19
CA ASN A 243 13.91 11.53 -6.38
C ASN A 243 13.66 12.57 -7.48
N MET A 244 13.52 13.85 -7.10
CA MET A 244 13.29 14.91 -8.09
C MET A 244 14.06 16.17 -7.71
N ILE A 245 14.59 16.87 -8.72
CA ILE A 245 15.14 18.22 -8.63
C ILE A 245 14.65 18.98 -9.85
N GLN A 246 13.97 20.11 -9.63
CA GLN A 246 13.40 20.90 -10.71
C GLN A 246 13.66 22.39 -10.47
N GLY A 247 14.34 23.07 -11.41
CA GLY A 247 14.63 24.48 -11.28
C GLY A 247 15.20 25.08 -12.57
N GLY A 248 15.05 26.41 -12.73
CA GLY A 248 15.48 27.16 -13.88
C GLY A 248 14.51 27.10 -15.07
N LEU A 249 14.41 28.20 -15.80
CA LEU A 249 13.57 28.35 -16.98
C LEU A 249 14.38 28.48 -18.28
N LYS A 250 15.55 29.13 -18.21
CA LYS A 250 16.38 29.42 -19.36
C LYS A 250 17.83 29.61 -18.91
N VAL A 251 18.82 29.17 -19.74
CA VAL A 251 20.24 29.21 -19.40
C VAL A 251 20.81 30.59 -19.07
N ASN A 252 20.24 31.66 -19.59
CA ASN A 252 20.70 33.04 -19.35
C ASN A 252 19.92 33.78 -18.24
N ILE A 253 19.20 33.04 -17.38
CA ILE A 253 18.47 33.57 -16.21
C ILE A 253 18.98 32.85 -14.98
N VAL A 254 19.39 33.59 -13.96
CA VAL A 254 19.64 33.03 -12.61
C VAL A 254 18.28 32.63 -12.00
N PRO A 255 18.06 31.34 -11.64
CA PRO A 255 16.76 30.90 -11.14
C PRO A 255 16.53 31.37 -9.70
N ASP A 256 15.32 31.80 -9.42
CA ASP A 256 14.83 32.21 -8.09
C ASP A 256 14.19 31.08 -7.30
N GLN A 257 13.92 29.95 -7.94
CA GLN A 257 13.31 28.78 -7.30
C GLN A 257 13.90 27.48 -7.81
N CYS A 258 14.03 26.51 -6.90
CA CYS A 258 14.35 25.11 -7.21
C CYS A 258 13.65 24.21 -6.21
N SER A 259 12.88 23.23 -6.69
CA SER A 259 12.26 22.21 -5.83
C SER A 259 13.11 20.95 -5.74
N VAL A 260 13.19 20.37 -4.56
CA VAL A 260 13.84 19.09 -4.28
C VAL A 260 12.83 18.19 -3.59
N SER A 261 12.52 17.01 -4.19
CA SER A 261 11.62 16.02 -3.59
C SER A 261 12.42 14.85 -3.03
N ILE A 262 12.13 14.51 -1.78
CA ILE A 262 12.74 13.39 -1.07
C ILE A 262 11.71 12.36 -0.64
N ASP A 263 12.14 11.09 -0.57
CA ASP A 263 11.41 9.96 -0.04
C ASP A 263 12.24 9.26 1.04
N ARG A 264 11.75 9.30 2.27
CA ARG A 264 12.35 8.67 3.45
C ARG A 264 11.51 7.48 3.87
N ARG A 265 12.09 6.27 3.81
CA ARG A 265 11.47 5.04 4.30
C ARG A 265 12.01 4.71 5.67
N LEU A 266 11.10 4.53 6.65
CA LEU A 266 11.41 4.28 8.05
C LEU A 266 11.27 2.80 8.36
N ILE A 267 12.20 2.25 9.12
CA ILE A 267 12.05 0.90 9.69
C ILE A 267 11.14 0.95 10.94
N PRO A 268 10.53 -0.19 11.35
CA PRO A 268 9.60 -0.23 12.48
C PRO A 268 10.12 0.31 13.82
N GLU A 269 11.44 0.32 14.00
CA GLU A 269 12.09 0.85 15.20
C GLU A 269 12.29 2.36 15.19
N GLU A 270 12.01 3.04 14.07
CA GLU A 270 12.18 4.49 13.96
C GLU A 270 10.88 5.24 14.27
N ASN A 271 11.03 6.42 14.86
CA ASN A 271 9.93 7.35 15.11
C ASN A 271 9.82 8.36 13.98
N LEU A 272 8.61 8.55 13.44
CA LEU A 272 8.35 9.47 12.33
C LEU A 272 8.71 10.92 12.65
N ALA A 273 8.38 11.40 13.88
CA ALA A 273 8.66 12.77 14.27
C ALA A 273 10.17 13.02 14.42
N GLU A 274 10.92 12.04 14.94
CA GLU A 274 12.38 12.11 15.04
C GLU A 274 13.04 12.09 13.67
N ALA A 275 12.59 11.22 12.76
CA ALA A 275 13.10 11.16 11.40
C ALA A 275 12.81 12.46 10.62
N ARG A 276 11.63 13.04 10.83
CA ARG A 276 11.27 14.36 10.30
C ARG A 276 12.21 15.46 10.83
N GLN A 277 12.43 15.48 12.13
CA GLN A 277 13.29 16.48 12.75
C GLN A 277 14.74 16.36 12.27
N GLU A 278 15.25 15.13 12.09
CA GLU A 278 16.59 14.89 11.55
C GLU A 278 16.78 15.49 10.14
N ILE A 279 15.75 15.42 9.29
CA ILE A 279 15.76 16.06 7.97
C ILE A 279 15.77 17.59 8.14
N LEU A 280 14.88 18.14 8.96
CA LEU A 280 14.81 19.59 9.19
C LEU A 280 16.11 20.16 9.76
N ASP A 281 16.74 19.47 10.71
CA ASP A 281 18.04 19.86 11.28
C ASP A 281 19.15 19.80 10.21
N THR A 282 19.10 18.80 9.34
CA THR A 282 20.07 18.69 8.23
C THR A 282 19.92 19.85 7.27
N LEU A 283 18.70 20.24 6.90
CA LEU A 283 18.43 21.37 6.01
C LEU A 283 18.82 22.70 6.68
N ALA A 284 18.47 22.88 7.94
CA ALA A 284 18.80 24.08 8.74
C ALA A 284 20.32 24.25 8.93
N GLY A 285 21.05 23.14 8.96
CA GLY A 285 22.52 23.12 9.07
C GLY A 285 23.26 23.64 7.82
N VAL A 286 22.58 23.93 6.72
CA VAL A 286 23.20 24.44 5.49
C VAL A 286 23.15 25.98 5.47
N PRO A 287 24.28 26.67 5.68
CA PRO A 287 24.28 28.12 5.83
C PRO A 287 23.93 28.84 4.53
N GLY A 288 23.23 29.96 4.64
CA GLY A 288 22.93 30.85 3.52
C GLY A 288 21.95 30.29 2.49
N VAL A 289 21.21 29.23 2.81
CA VAL A 289 20.13 28.67 1.97
C VAL A 289 18.78 28.97 2.61
N ARG A 290 17.88 29.60 1.86
CA ARG A 290 16.48 29.81 2.25
C ARG A 290 15.63 28.72 1.62
N TRP A 291 14.86 28.02 2.46
CA TRP A 291 14.01 26.94 2.03
C TRP A 291 12.69 26.90 2.81
N GLU A 292 11.69 26.23 2.26
CA GLU A 292 10.43 25.91 2.94
C GLU A 292 9.91 24.54 2.47
N ILE A 293 9.16 23.84 3.33
CA ILE A 293 8.44 22.63 2.94
C ILE A 293 7.12 23.06 2.31
N ILE A 294 6.89 22.66 1.07
CA ILE A 294 5.66 22.99 0.32
C ILE A 294 4.67 21.83 0.23
N ARG A 295 5.15 20.60 0.45
CA ARG A 295 4.32 19.41 0.60
C ARG A 295 4.99 18.44 1.55
N GLU A 296 4.17 17.79 2.37
CA GLU A 296 4.58 16.69 3.22
C GLU A 296 3.51 15.60 3.18
N PHE A 297 3.94 14.33 3.05
CA PHE A 297 3.09 13.16 3.11
C PHE A 297 3.73 12.11 3.99
N THR A 298 2.95 11.47 4.86
CA THR A 298 3.47 10.52 5.84
C THR A 298 2.58 9.29 5.95
N ILE A 299 3.24 8.13 6.05
CA ILE A 299 2.64 6.87 6.50
C ILE A 299 3.51 6.36 7.66
N PRO A 300 2.98 6.14 8.85
CA PRO A 300 3.73 5.53 9.94
C PRO A 300 4.19 4.11 9.61
N THR A 301 5.20 3.63 10.34
CA THR A 301 5.64 2.23 10.25
C THR A 301 4.56 1.30 10.79
N LEU A 302 4.44 0.09 10.19
CA LEU A 302 3.71 -1.00 10.81
C LEU A 302 4.68 -1.77 11.74
N PRO A 303 4.46 -1.73 13.07
CA PRO A 303 5.23 -2.55 13.99
C PRO A 303 4.94 -4.03 13.77
N PRO A 304 5.91 -4.93 14.05
CA PRO A 304 5.74 -6.34 13.74
C PRO A 304 4.59 -6.97 14.53
N CYS A 305 3.69 -7.64 13.83
CA CYS A 305 2.67 -8.48 14.43
C CYS A 305 3.32 -9.71 15.06
N LYS A 306 3.35 -9.75 16.40
CA LYS A 306 3.93 -10.86 17.20
C LYS A 306 2.88 -11.85 17.69
N ASP A 307 1.64 -11.67 17.31
CA ASP A 307 0.54 -12.54 17.73
C ASP A 307 0.70 -13.95 17.12
N PRO A 308 0.40 -15.03 17.89
CA PRO A 308 0.44 -16.41 17.41
C PRO A 308 -0.40 -16.69 16.16
N ILE A 309 -1.34 -15.81 15.81
CA ILE A 309 -2.14 -15.91 14.58
C ILE A 309 -1.25 -15.96 13.33
N THR A 310 -0.11 -15.25 13.34
CA THR A 310 0.85 -15.26 12.23
C THR A 310 1.59 -16.61 12.12
N ASP A 311 1.83 -17.29 13.23
CA ASP A 311 2.44 -18.63 13.24
C ASP A 311 1.44 -19.67 12.71
N LYS A 312 0.17 -19.56 13.07
CA LYS A 312 -0.92 -20.38 12.51
C LYS A 312 -0.97 -20.23 10.99
N LEU A 313 -1.00 -18.98 10.48
CA LEU A 313 -1.05 -18.73 9.04
C LEU A 313 0.19 -19.28 8.31
N ALA A 314 1.39 -19.08 8.87
CA ALA A 314 2.64 -19.62 8.31
C ALA A 314 2.66 -21.16 8.31
N GLY A 315 2.07 -21.79 9.33
CA GLY A 315 1.91 -23.24 9.40
C GLY A 315 1.02 -23.78 8.28
N VAL A 316 -0.15 -23.16 8.07
CA VAL A 316 -1.08 -23.53 6.99
C VAL A 316 -0.44 -23.32 5.61
N LEU A 317 0.26 -22.20 5.40
CA LEU A 317 1.02 -21.95 4.17
C LEU A 317 1.99 -23.08 3.88
N LYS A 318 2.80 -23.47 4.89
CA LYS A 318 3.81 -24.54 4.76
C LYS A 318 3.19 -25.88 4.38
N GLU A 319 2.06 -26.23 4.98
CA GLU A 319 1.36 -27.49 4.68
C GLU A 319 0.86 -27.56 3.23
N ILE A 320 0.45 -26.43 2.65
CA ILE A 320 -0.16 -26.39 1.32
C ILE A 320 0.90 -26.24 0.23
N THR A 321 1.91 -25.38 0.44
CA THR A 321 2.85 -24.99 -0.61
C THR A 321 4.27 -25.49 -0.37
N GLY A 322 4.62 -25.83 0.85
CA GLY A 322 6.00 -26.06 1.27
C GLY A 322 6.78 -24.78 1.57
N GLU A 323 6.28 -23.61 1.15
CA GLU A 323 6.86 -22.30 1.46
C GLU A 323 6.54 -21.91 2.91
N SER A 324 7.38 -21.12 3.53
CA SER A 324 7.15 -20.68 4.92
C SER A 324 7.99 -19.45 5.24
N GLY A 325 7.60 -18.73 6.27
CA GLY A 325 8.34 -17.62 6.82
C GLY A 325 7.43 -16.47 7.21
N LYS A 326 7.99 -15.58 8.01
CA LYS A 326 7.38 -14.31 8.42
C LYS A 326 8.39 -13.22 8.16
N PHE A 327 8.05 -12.27 7.30
CA PHE A 327 8.97 -11.23 6.85
C PHE A 327 8.33 -9.85 6.92
N GLY A 328 9.18 -8.83 6.98
CA GLY A 328 8.77 -7.45 6.81
C GLY A 328 8.81 -7.05 5.34
N GLU A 329 7.85 -6.22 4.94
CA GLU A 329 7.74 -5.65 3.61
C GLU A 329 8.58 -4.37 3.48
N MET A 330 9.17 -4.20 2.30
CA MET A 330 9.89 -2.97 1.97
C MET A 330 8.97 -1.88 1.39
N GLY A 331 7.67 -2.16 1.32
CA GLY A 331 6.59 -1.23 0.99
C GLY A 331 6.03 -0.52 2.22
N SER A 332 5.06 0.36 1.98
CA SER A 332 4.26 1.06 2.98
C SER A 332 2.81 1.10 2.49
N GLY A 333 1.84 0.99 3.38
CA GLY A 333 0.42 1.06 3.06
C GLY A 333 -0.37 1.92 4.04
N ASP A 334 -1.40 2.60 3.57
CA ASP A 334 -2.26 3.49 4.36
C ASP A 334 -3.00 2.74 5.48
N LEU A 335 -3.34 1.46 5.25
CA LEU A 335 -4.07 0.63 6.21
C LEU A 335 -3.31 0.51 7.54
N ALA A 336 -2.00 0.27 7.48
CA ALA A 336 -1.15 0.10 8.65
C ALA A 336 -1.27 1.23 9.67
N ASN A 337 -1.33 2.48 9.19
CA ASN A 337 -1.46 3.65 10.04
C ASN A 337 -2.74 3.61 10.88
N ILE A 338 -3.85 3.29 10.24
CA ILE A 338 -5.18 3.37 10.84
C ILE A 338 -5.42 2.18 11.76
N VAL A 339 -5.05 0.98 11.31
CA VAL A 339 -5.22 -0.25 12.10
C VAL A 339 -4.47 -0.17 13.43
N VAL A 340 -3.20 0.23 13.38
CA VAL A 340 -2.35 0.19 14.57
C VAL A 340 -2.56 1.40 15.46
N ASN A 341 -2.54 2.61 14.89
CA ASN A 341 -2.51 3.84 15.67
C ASN A 341 -3.90 4.33 16.09
N GLU A 342 -4.93 4.10 15.27
CA GLU A 342 -6.27 4.59 15.59
C GLU A 342 -7.19 3.49 16.11
N TRP A 343 -7.12 2.27 15.58
CA TRP A 343 -8.01 1.18 15.95
C TRP A 343 -7.42 0.23 17.00
N GLY A 344 -6.09 0.24 17.18
CA GLY A 344 -5.41 -0.67 18.12
C GLY A 344 -5.56 -2.14 17.74
N GLY A 345 -5.59 -2.43 16.46
CA GLY A 345 -5.66 -3.77 15.88
C GLY A 345 -4.28 -4.36 15.60
N HIS A 346 -4.29 -5.55 15.00
CA HIS A 346 -3.10 -6.30 14.58
C HIS A 346 -3.17 -6.54 13.07
N GLU A 347 -2.21 -6.04 12.31
CA GLU A 347 -2.14 -6.28 10.86
C GLU A 347 -1.09 -7.33 10.53
N PHE A 348 -1.42 -8.20 9.60
CA PHE A 348 -0.54 -9.14 8.92
C PHE A 348 -1.09 -9.40 7.52
N GLY A 349 -0.27 -9.86 6.59
CA GLY A 349 -0.68 -10.00 5.19
C GLY A 349 -0.22 -11.28 4.52
N MET A 350 -0.98 -11.67 3.51
CA MET A 350 -0.62 -12.63 2.47
C MET A 350 -1.57 -12.43 1.30
N GLY A 351 -1.03 -12.30 0.11
CA GLY A 351 -1.81 -12.08 -1.12
C GLY A 351 -1.38 -12.99 -2.25
N VAL A 352 -1.35 -12.45 -3.46
CA VAL A 352 -0.97 -13.19 -4.68
C VAL A 352 0.17 -12.53 -5.45
N ILE A 353 0.76 -11.47 -4.91
CA ILE A 353 1.86 -10.75 -5.55
C ILE A 353 3.13 -11.60 -5.50
N ARG A 354 3.83 -11.68 -6.62
CA ARG A 354 5.19 -12.23 -6.74
C ARG A 354 6.13 -11.16 -7.27
N SER A 355 7.42 -11.27 -7.00
CA SER A 355 8.42 -10.31 -7.48
C SER A 355 8.42 -10.13 -9.00
N GLU A 356 8.09 -11.20 -9.75
CA GLU A 356 7.98 -11.20 -11.20
C GLU A 356 6.60 -10.81 -11.73
N SER A 357 5.59 -10.57 -10.89
CA SER A 357 4.23 -10.19 -11.31
C SER A 357 4.13 -8.87 -12.07
N ASN A 358 5.21 -8.09 -12.07
CA ASN A 358 5.36 -6.83 -12.78
C ASN A 358 4.26 -5.81 -12.42
N ILE A 359 3.93 -5.74 -11.12
CA ILE A 359 2.97 -4.77 -10.59
C ILE A 359 3.38 -3.35 -10.99
N HIS A 360 2.41 -2.46 -11.26
CA HIS A 360 2.57 -1.10 -11.79
C HIS A 360 3.26 -1.03 -13.17
N GLY A 361 3.82 -2.15 -13.66
CA GLY A 361 4.45 -2.26 -14.98
C GLY A 361 3.47 -2.68 -16.10
N ASN A 362 4.01 -2.84 -17.32
CA ASN A 362 3.26 -3.42 -18.44
C ASN A 362 3.23 -4.95 -18.33
N ASN A 363 2.14 -5.56 -18.82
CA ASN A 363 1.95 -7.01 -18.76
C ASN A 363 1.97 -7.59 -17.35
N GLU A 364 1.40 -6.86 -16.40
CA GLU A 364 1.13 -7.36 -15.06
C GLU A 364 0.35 -8.67 -15.12
N PHE A 365 0.70 -9.63 -14.25
CA PHE A 365 0.05 -10.93 -14.21
C PHE A 365 0.01 -11.55 -12.82
N VAL A 366 -0.92 -12.47 -12.63
CA VAL A 366 -1.01 -13.33 -11.44
C VAL A 366 -0.93 -14.80 -11.84
N TYR A 367 -0.29 -15.64 -11.03
CA TYR A 367 -0.34 -17.08 -11.19
C TYR A 367 -1.69 -17.62 -10.73
N LEU A 368 -2.39 -18.36 -11.61
CA LEU A 368 -3.66 -18.98 -11.25
C LEU A 368 -3.51 -19.98 -10.10
N LYS A 369 -2.36 -20.65 -10.02
CA LYS A 369 -2.05 -21.58 -8.95
C LYS A 369 -1.93 -20.89 -7.57
N ASP A 370 -1.42 -19.66 -7.54
CA ASP A 370 -1.32 -18.91 -6.28
C ASP A 370 -2.69 -18.48 -5.77
N ILE A 371 -3.63 -18.16 -6.67
CA ILE A 371 -5.03 -17.90 -6.30
C ILE A 371 -5.67 -19.14 -5.67
N GLU A 372 -5.48 -20.33 -6.27
CA GLU A 372 -6.00 -21.60 -5.74
C GLU A 372 -5.38 -21.94 -4.38
N ASN A 373 -4.08 -21.76 -4.25
CA ASN A 373 -3.37 -22.01 -3.00
C ASN A 373 -3.80 -21.03 -1.90
N LEU A 374 -3.90 -19.72 -2.20
CA LEU A 374 -4.38 -18.72 -1.25
C LEU A 374 -5.81 -19.02 -0.79
N ALA A 375 -6.67 -19.47 -1.70
CA ALA A 375 -8.04 -19.88 -1.35
C ALA A 375 -8.04 -21.05 -0.34
N GLU A 376 -7.21 -22.07 -0.56
CA GLU A 376 -7.11 -23.21 0.36
C GLU A 376 -6.48 -22.77 1.70
N ILE A 377 -5.49 -21.88 1.68
CA ILE A 377 -4.87 -21.33 2.89
C ILE A 377 -5.91 -20.58 3.72
N ILE A 378 -6.65 -19.65 3.12
CA ILE A 378 -7.68 -18.87 3.82
C ILE A 378 -8.76 -19.82 4.38
N TYR A 379 -9.23 -20.79 3.58
CA TYR A 379 -10.22 -21.75 4.03
C TYR A 379 -9.76 -22.52 5.27
N ARG A 380 -8.56 -23.11 5.25
CA ARG A 380 -8.05 -23.83 6.44
C ARG A 380 -7.81 -22.90 7.61
N PHE A 381 -7.25 -21.72 7.36
CA PHE A 381 -7.03 -20.72 8.40
C PHE A 381 -8.32 -20.33 9.13
N LEU A 382 -9.45 -20.25 8.42
CA LEU A 382 -10.75 -19.91 9.00
C LEU A 382 -11.39 -21.10 9.74
N THR A 383 -11.11 -22.36 9.36
CA THR A 383 -11.85 -23.54 9.81
C THR A 383 -11.07 -24.47 10.74
N THR A 384 -9.76 -24.40 10.76
CA THR A 384 -8.87 -25.17 11.67
C THR A 384 -8.31 -24.26 12.77
#